data_bc3e43232276d2beb8cc9002565215b8
#
_entry.id   bc3e43232276d2beb8cc9002565215b8
#
_cell.length_a   1.000
_cell.length_b   1.000
_cell.length_c   1.000
_cell.angle_alpha   90.00
_cell.angle_beta   90.00
_cell.angle_gamma   90.00
#
_symmetry.space_group_name_H-M   'P 1'
#
loop_
_entity.id
_entity.type
_entity.pdbx_description
1 polymer ?
#
loop_
_entity_poly.entity_id
_entity_poly.type
_entity_poly.pdbx_seq_one_letter_code
_entity_poly.pdbx_strand_id
1 'polypeptide(L)'
;MYRIVRKEALKPTVILYEIEAPMVAKKAEPGQFIILRVDENGERIPITIHDYDREKGTVTIIVQTVGATTEKLSHKQQGEFIQDFVGPLGRPTETEGKKKVCVVGGGVGCAIAYPVLKKFHDCGAEVHAVVGFKNKNVVILEDKFKSASDVMKLVTDDGSYGEKGLVTDALKQLIEEGNQYDEIFAIGPAIMMKFVSKTTEPYGIPTTVSMSPIMVDGTGMCGGCRLTVGGETKFACVDGPDFDGHEVDFDELMNRNAVYRAQEAEEKERHACRLDQLAHEMMDH
;
A
#
# COMPACT_ATOMS: atom_id res chain seq x y z
N MET A 1 -4.89 0.90 -23.39
CA MET A 1 -4.97 -0.41 -22.72
C MET A 1 -3.57 -0.89 -22.39
N TYR A 2 -3.39 -1.55 -21.24
CA TYR A 2 -2.11 -1.95 -20.67
C TYR A 2 -2.10 -3.45 -20.47
N ARG A 3 -1.10 -4.14 -21.03
CA ARG A 3 -1.04 -5.61 -21.01
C ARG A 3 -0.52 -6.13 -19.68
N ILE A 4 -1.16 -7.16 -19.14
CA ILE A 4 -0.67 -7.94 -18.01
C ILE A 4 0.39 -8.93 -18.52
N VAL A 5 1.66 -8.71 -18.19
CA VAL A 5 2.77 -9.57 -18.65
C VAL A 5 3.06 -10.71 -17.67
N ARG A 6 2.68 -10.55 -16.40
CA ARG A 6 2.77 -11.58 -15.37
C ARG A 6 1.65 -11.41 -14.36
N LYS A 7 1.12 -12.53 -13.89
CA LYS A 7 0.21 -12.62 -12.74
C LYS A 7 0.68 -13.72 -11.81
N GLU A 8 0.75 -13.44 -10.51
CA GLU A 8 1.16 -14.41 -9.51
C GLU A 8 0.33 -14.24 -8.24
N ALA A 9 -0.27 -15.31 -7.75
CA ALA A 9 -0.95 -15.33 -6.47
C ALA A 9 0.10 -15.48 -5.34
N LEU A 10 0.39 -14.42 -4.62
CA LEU A 10 1.27 -14.47 -3.45
C LEU A 10 0.57 -15.14 -2.27
N LYS A 11 -0.73 -14.87 -2.10
CA LYS A 11 -1.65 -15.45 -1.11
C LYS A 11 -3.05 -15.55 -1.74
N PRO A 12 -4.00 -16.26 -1.15
CA PRO A 12 -5.34 -16.43 -1.75
C PRO A 12 -6.03 -15.12 -2.16
N THR A 13 -5.80 -14.05 -1.40
CA THR A 13 -6.40 -12.72 -1.67
C THR A 13 -5.37 -11.66 -2.05
N VAL A 14 -4.10 -11.99 -2.24
CA VAL A 14 -3.03 -11.05 -2.59
C VAL A 14 -2.35 -11.47 -3.87
N ILE A 15 -2.46 -10.65 -4.89
CA ILE A 15 -2.01 -10.96 -6.25
C ILE A 15 -1.00 -9.91 -6.71
N LEU A 16 0.10 -10.38 -7.27
CA LEU A 16 1.09 -9.58 -7.95
C LEU A 16 0.76 -9.54 -9.45
N TYR A 17 0.80 -8.35 -10.01
CA TYR A 17 0.73 -8.10 -11.45
C TYR A 17 1.95 -7.35 -11.93
N GLU A 18 2.54 -7.78 -13.02
CA GLU A 18 3.50 -7.01 -13.80
C GLU A 18 2.80 -6.50 -15.07
N ILE A 19 2.81 -5.20 -15.27
CA ILE A 19 2.04 -4.50 -16.30
C ILE A 19 3.00 -3.81 -17.27
N GLU A 20 2.81 -4.00 -18.57
CA GLU A 20 3.55 -3.27 -19.60
C GLU A 20 3.08 -1.80 -19.64
N ALA A 21 3.91 -0.90 -19.10
CA ALA A 21 3.62 0.51 -18.94
C ALA A 21 4.92 1.35 -19.03
N PRO A 22 5.59 1.42 -20.21
CA PRO A 22 6.94 1.96 -20.34
C PRO A 22 7.04 3.44 -19.95
N MET A 23 5.99 4.25 -20.21
CA MET A 23 5.99 5.65 -19.82
C MET A 23 5.91 5.86 -18.31
N VAL A 24 5.21 4.97 -17.59
CA VAL A 24 5.15 4.96 -16.13
C VAL A 24 6.46 4.44 -15.55
N ALA A 25 6.94 3.28 -16.02
CA ALA A 25 8.17 2.64 -15.56
C ALA A 25 9.38 3.59 -15.66
N LYS A 26 9.47 4.37 -16.74
CA LYS A 26 10.56 5.33 -16.96
C LYS A 26 10.70 6.37 -15.86
N LYS A 27 9.60 6.79 -15.25
CA LYS A 27 9.54 7.90 -14.28
C LYS A 27 9.17 7.48 -12.87
N ALA A 28 8.81 6.21 -12.67
CA ALA A 28 8.39 5.70 -11.37
C ALA A 28 9.53 5.79 -10.34
N GLU A 29 9.14 6.20 -9.12
CA GLU A 29 9.99 6.22 -7.92
C GLU A 29 9.21 5.62 -6.74
N PRO A 30 9.90 5.11 -5.68
CA PRO A 30 9.27 4.59 -4.48
C PRO A 30 8.33 5.60 -3.80
N GLY A 31 7.22 5.12 -3.24
CA GLY A 31 6.17 5.94 -2.62
C GLY A 31 5.10 6.41 -3.60
N GLN A 32 5.36 6.38 -4.91
CA GLN A 32 4.38 6.78 -5.92
C GLN A 32 3.35 5.67 -6.21
N PHE A 33 2.24 6.07 -6.81
CA PHE A 33 1.11 5.20 -7.15
C PHE A 33 0.61 5.44 -8.58
N ILE A 34 -0.31 4.62 -9.02
CA ILE A 34 -1.06 4.78 -10.27
C ILE A 34 -2.56 4.81 -9.97
N ILE A 35 -3.33 5.39 -10.88
CA ILE A 35 -4.78 5.17 -10.95
C ILE A 35 -5.04 4.09 -12.00
N LEU A 36 -5.70 3.02 -11.55
CA LEU A 36 -6.08 1.88 -12.39
C LEU A 36 -7.59 1.85 -12.63
N ARG A 37 -8.00 1.49 -13.82
CA ARG A 37 -9.37 1.15 -14.18
C ARG A 37 -9.36 -0.14 -15.00
N VAL A 38 -10.10 -1.14 -14.53
CA VAL A 38 -10.03 -2.51 -15.09
C VAL A 38 -10.62 -2.58 -16.50
N ASP A 39 -11.78 -1.96 -16.72
CA ASP A 39 -12.49 -1.90 -18.00
C ASP A 39 -13.29 -0.59 -18.15
N GLU A 40 -14.04 -0.44 -19.22
CA GLU A 40 -14.77 0.78 -19.56
C GLU A 40 -15.80 1.21 -18.50
N ASN A 41 -16.42 0.25 -17.81
CA ASN A 41 -17.40 0.48 -16.75
C ASN A 41 -16.79 0.37 -15.34
N GLY A 42 -15.46 0.21 -15.25
CA GLY A 42 -14.74 0.04 -13.97
C GLY A 42 -14.55 1.36 -13.24
N GLU A 43 -14.50 1.28 -11.92
CA GLU A 43 -14.09 2.39 -11.07
C GLU A 43 -12.60 2.65 -11.20
N ARG A 44 -12.20 3.87 -10.89
CA ARG A 44 -10.80 4.29 -10.81
C ARG A 44 -10.32 4.10 -9.38
N ILE A 45 -9.27 3.32 -9.19
CA ILE A 45 -8.70 3.03 -7.87
C ILE A 45 -7.21 3.37 -7.83
N PRO A 46 -6.69 3.93 -6.72
CA PRO A 46 -5.26 4.13 -6.52
C PRO A 46 -4.60 2.81 -6.12
N ILE A 47 -3.50 2.48 -6.78
CA ILE A 47 -2.66 1.33 -6.44
C ILE A 47 -1.20 1.78 -6.42
N THR A 48 -0.50 1.51 -5.32
CA THR A 48 0.91 1.88 -5.19
C THR A 48 1.79 1.04 -6.10
N ILE A 49 2.81 1.67 -6.65
CA ILE A 49 3.86 1.02 -7.43
C ILE A 49 4.76 0.24 -6.47
N HIS A 50 4.77 -1.10 -6.61
CA HIS A 50 5.62 -1.98 -5.80
C HIS A 50 7.05 -2.08 -6.35
N ASP A 51 7.18 -2.13 -7.68
CA ASP A 51 8.47 -2.21 -8.36
C ASP A 51 8.32 -1.75 -9.82
N TYR A 52 9.43 -1.48 -10.47
CA TYR A 52 9.45 -1.11 -11.88
C TYR A 52 10.76 -1.54 -12.53
N ASP A 53 10.67 -1.93 -13.80
CA ASP A 53 11.82 -2.25 -14.65
C ASP A 53 11.83 -1.27 -15.84
N ARG A 54 12.81 -0.35 -15.83
CA ARG A 54 12.93 0.68 -16.85
C ARG A 54 13.37 0.13 -18.20
N GLU A 55 14.12 -0.98 -18.22
CA GLU A 55 14.60 -1.62 -19.45
C GLU A 55 13.48 -2.41 -20.12
N LYS A 56 12.71 -3.18 -19.35
CA LYS A 56 11.54 -3.91 -19.85
C LYS A 56 10.33 -3.01 -20.06
N GLY A 57 10.30 -1.84 -19.45
CA GLY A 57 9.14 -0.94 -19.50
C GLY A 57 7.95 -1.49 -18.71
N THR A 58 8.20 -2.21 -17.62
CA THR A 58 7.14 -2.81 -16.81
C THR A 58 7.03 -2.19 -15.43
N VAL A 59 5.81 -2.21 -14.87
CA VAL A 59 5.49 -1.79 -13.51
C VAL A 59 4.85 -2.94 -12.78
N THR A 60 5.34 -3.23 -11.58
CA THR A 60 4.77 -4.24 -10.69
C THR A 60 3.86 -3.61 -9.66
N ILE A 61 2.66 -4.14 -9.52
CA ILE A 61 1.71 -3.80 -8.46
C ILE A 61 1.33 -5.05 -7.67
N ILE A 62 1.05 -4.88 -6.38
CA ILE A 62 0.50 -5.94 -5.51
C ILE A 62 -0.84 -5.46 -4.99
N VAL A 63 -1.88 -6.26 -5.25
CA VAL A 63 -3.27 -5.92 -4.98
C VAL A 63 -3.88 -6.94 -4.04
N GLN A 64 -4.55 -6.46 -3.00
CA GLN A 64 -5.40 -7.31 -2.17
C GLN A 64 -6.84 -7.24 -2.68
N THR A 65 -7.46 -8.40 -2.86
CA THR A 65 -8.86 -8.53 -3.25
C THR A 65 -9.76 -8.21 -2.05
N VAL A 66 -10.28 -6.99 -1.99
CA VAL A 66 -11.09 -6.49 -0.87
C VAL A 66 -12.44 -5.88 -1.28
N GLY A 67 -12.56 -5.42 -2.53
CA GLY A 67 -13.75 -4.76 -3.06
C GLY A 67 -14.03 -5.18 -4.50
N ALA A 68 -15.16 -4.75 -5.06
CA ALA A 68 -15.64 -5.14 -6.39
C ALA A 68 -14.60 -4.94 -7.50
N THR A 69 -13.92 -3.80 -7.54
CA THR A 69 -12.90 -3.51 -8.56
C THR A 69 -11.68 -4.42 -8.44
N THR A 70 -11.18 -4.67 -7.22
CA THR A 70 -10.03 -5.56 -7.02
C THR A 70 -10.39 -7.02 -7.24
N GLU A 71 -11.63 -7.43 -6.99
CA GLU A 71 -12.15 -8.74 -7.33
C GLU A 71 -12.23 -8.91 -8.86
N LYS A 72 -12.81 -7.94 -9.57
CA LYS A 72 -12.83 -7.91 -11.04
C LYS A 72 -11.43 -8.01 -11.64
N LEU A 73 -10.46 -7.28 -11.08
CA LEU A 73 -9.05 -7.39 -11.47
C LEU A 73 -8.50 -8.79 -11.23
N SER A 74 -8.93 -9.45 -10.14
CA SER A 74 -8.45 -10.80 -9.80
C SER A 74 -8.82 -11.86 -10.85
N HIS A 75 -9.85 -11.63 -11.65
CA HIS A 75 -10.25 -12.52 -12.75
C HIS A 75 -9.42 -12.32 -14.02
N LYS A 76 -8.77 -11.17 -14.18
CA LYS A 76 -7.88 -10.93 -15.32
C LYS A 76 -6.69 -11.86 -15.31
N GLN A 77 -6.31 -12.35 -16.49
CA GLN A 77 -5.21 -13.31 -16.66
C GLN A 77 -4.00 -12.66 -17.35
N GLN A 78 -2.86 -13.32 -17.28
CA GLN A 78 -1.68 -12.95 -18.05
C GLN A 78 -2.03 -12.92 -19.55
N GLY A 79 -1.60 -11.87 -20.24
CA GLY A 79 -1.90 -11.62 -21.65
C GLY A 79 -3.14 -10.74 -21.88
N GLU A 80 -4.03 -10.61 -20.90
CA GLU A 80 -5.17 -9.69 -20.96
C GLU A 80 -4.77 -8.24 -20.69
N PHE A 81 -5.74 -7.34 -20.84
CA PHE A 81 -5.50 -5.89 -20.76
C PHE A 81 -6.31 -5.23 -19.64
N ILE A 82 -5.69 -4.20 -19.05
CA ILE A 82 -6.29 -3.22 -18.17
C ILE A 82 -6.59 -1.97 -19.01
N GLN A 83 -7.74 -1.34 -18.76
CA GLN A 83 -8.21 -0.20 -19.55
C GLN A 83 -7.32 1.02 -19.36
N ASP A 84 -7.15 1.48 -18.11
CA ASP A 84 -6.33 2.63 -17.76
C ASP A 84 -5.30 2.28 -16.69
N PHE A 85 -4.10 2.88 -16.84
CA PHE A 85 -2.98 2.76 -15.92
C PHE A 85 -2.22 4.08 -15.94
N VAL A 86 -2.71 5.03 -15.15
CA VAL A 86 -2.28 6.44 -15.19
C VAL A 86 -1.28 6.70 -14.07
N GLY A 87 -0.10 7.17 -14.41
CA GLY A 87 0.95 7.48 -13.44
C GLY A 87 2.33 7.74 -14.07
N PRO A 88 3.39 7.83 -13.27
CA PRO A 88 3.34 7.78 -11.81
C PRO A 88 2.68 9.05 -11.25
N LEU A 89 1.98 8.90 -10.14
CA LEU A 89 1.27 9.95 -9.41
C LEU A 89 1.79 10.06 -7.98
N GLY A 90 1.53 11.18 -7.33
CA GLY A 90 2.03 11.47 -5.99
C GLY A 90 3.51 11.87 -6.00
N ARG A 91 3.97 12.35 -4.86
CA ARG A 91 5.39 12.67 -4.65
C ARG A 91 6.15 11.40 -4.28
N PRO A 92 7.37 11.21 -4.78
CA PRO A 92 8.21 10.13 -4.32
C PRO A 92 8.59 10.32 -2.85
N THR A 93 8.79 9.23 -2.12
CA THR A 93 9.26 9.27 -0.74
C THR A 93 10.67 9.88 -0.67
N GLU A 94 10.86 10.86 0.22
CA GLU A 94 12.16 11.46 0.45
C GLU A 94 13.07 10.52 1.24
N THR A 95 14.20 10.12 0.63
CA THR A 95 15.14 9.16 1.23
C THR A 95 16.52 9.75 1.47
N GLU A 96 16.79 10.97 1.01
CA GLU A 96 18.10 11.58 1.11
C GLU A 96 18.46 12.02 2.54
N GLY A 97 19.74 11.90 2.91
CA GLY A 97 20.27 12.40 4.17
C GLY A 97 19.94 11.57 5.42
N LYS A 98 19.13 10.53 5.31
CA LYS A 98 18.79 9.63 6.42
C LYS A 98 19.85 8.54 6.55
N LYS A 99 20.35 8.32 7.77
CA LYS A 99 21.40 7.32 8.07
C LYS A 99 20.84 6.07 8.73
N LYS A 100 19.82 6.21 9.56
CA LYS A 100 19.17 5.10 10.25
C LYS A 100 17.66 5.31 10.28
N VAL A 101 16.91 4.39 9.67
CA VAL A 101 15.47 4.47 9.55
C VAL A 101 14.79 3.19 10.02
N CYS A 102 13.53 3.31 10.44
CA CYS A 102 12.70 2.14 10.69
C CYS A 102 11.46 2.20 9.79
N VAL A 103 11.23 1.14 9.00
CA VAL A 103 10.05 1.03 8.13
C VAL A 103 9.09 0.03 8.73
N VAL A 104 7.88 0.51 9.06
CA VAL A 104 6.80 -0.26 9.69
C VAL A 104 5.74 -0.56 8.66
N GLY A 105 5.56 -1.85 8.34
CA GLY A 105 4.56 -2.32 7.38
C GLY A 105 3.44 -3.13 8.05
N GLY A 106 2.18 -2.91 7.63
CA GLY A 106 1.04 -3.66 8.14
C GLY A 106 0.21 -4.35 7.05
N GLY A 107 0.07 -5.66 7.11
CA GLY A 107 -0.71 -6.45 6.15
C GLY A 107 -0.22 -6.24 4.71
N VAL A 108 -1.15 -5.95 3.79
CA VAL A 108 -0.79 -5.65 2.38
C VAL A 108 0.03 -4.35 2.26
N GLY A 109 0.00 -3.46 3.26
CA GLY A 109 0.87 -2.28 3.33
C GLY A 109 2.36 -2.62 3.26
N CYS A 110 2.76 -3.85 3.61
CA CYS A 110 4.12 -4.33 3.40
C CYS A 110 4.53 -4.30 1.91
N ALA A 111 3.59 -4.50 0.99
CA ALA A 111 3.86 -4.39 -0.44
C ALA A 111 4.20 -2.94 -0.87
N ILE A 112 3.68 -1.97 -0.13
CA ILE A 112 3.91 -0.53 -0.32
C ILE A 112 5.19 -0.10 0.42
N ALA A 113 5.42 -0.65 1.61
CA ALA A 113 6.58 -0.34 2.46
C ALA A 113 7.90 -0.85 1.88
N TYR A 114 7.87 -2.00 1.21
CA TYR A 114 9.08 -2.62 0.67
C TYR A 114 9.88 -1.75 -0.31
N PRO A 115 9.30 -1.11 -1.35
CA PRO A 115 10.07 -0.26 -2.26
C PRO A 115 10.73 0.94 -1.55
N VAL A 116 10.08 1.50 -0.54
CA VAL A 116 10.64 2.58 0.30
C VAL A 116 11.82 2.06 1.12
N LEU A 117 11.62 0.93 1.80
CA LEU A 117 12.66 0.25 2.57
C LEU A 117 13.89 -0.07 1.70
N LYS A 118 13.66 -0.69 0.54
CA LYS A 118 14.71 -1.04 -0.42
C LYS A 118 15.50 0.21 -0.87
N LYS A 119 14.80 1.32 -1.13
CA LYS A 119 15.45 2.56 -1.54
C LYS A 119 16.38 3.10 -0.46
N PHE A 120 15.98 3.08 0.83
CA PHE A 120 16.87 3.45 1.94
C PHE A 120 18.10 2.56 2.02
N HIS A 121 17.91 1.26 1.93
CA HIS A 121 19.01 0.29 1.92
C HIS A 121 19.97 0.53 0.75
N ASP A 122 19.44 0.73 -0.46
CA ASP A 122 20.25 1.00 -1.67
C ASP A 122 21.01 2.35 -1.57
N CYS A 123 20.50 3.31 -0.78
CA CYS A 123 21.17 4.58 -0.47
C CYS A 123 22.21 4.45 0.67
N GLY A 124 22.36 3.27 1.28
CA GLY A 124 23.35 3.00 2.31
C GLY A 124 22.94 3.40 3.73
N ALA A 125 21.65 3.60 3.98
CA ALA A 125 21.12 3.77 5.33
C ALA A 125 21.09 2.43 6.09
N GLU A 126 21.25 2.48 7.41
CA GLU A 126 20.91 1.35 8.30
C GLU A 126 19.38 1.26 8.37
N VAL A 127 18.83 0.14 7.94
CA VAL A 127 17.39 -0.04 7.80
C VAL A 127 16.88 -1.12 8.75
N HIS A 128 16.00 -0.72 9.66
CA HIS A 128 15.22 -1.64 10.47
C HIS A 128 13.82 -1.81 9.88
N ALA A 129 13.30 -3.02 9.90
CA ALA A 129 11.97 -3.36 9.43
C ALA A 129 11.11 -3.92 10.57
N VAL A 130 9.89 -3.42 10.69
CA VAL A 130 8.86 -4.03 11.55
C VAL A 130 7.66 -4.35 10.67
N VAL A 131 7.37 -5.63 10.48
CA VAL A 131 6.26 -6.08 9.62
C VAL A 131 5.24 -6.86 10.43
N GLY A 132 3.98 -6.47 10.33
CA GLY A 132 2.88 -7.04 11.09
C GLY A 132 1.78 -7.63 10.21
N PHE A 133 1.25 -8.78 10.62
CA PHE A 133 0.19 -9.49 9.91
C PHE A 133 -0.81 -10.07 10.90
N LYS A 134 -2.04 -10.34 10.46
CA LYS A 134 -3.05 -11.00 11.32
C LYS A 134 -2.62 -12.40 11.74
N ASN A 135 -2.05 -13.18 10.83
CA ASN A 135 -1.62 -14.56 11.04
C ASN A 135 -0.63 -15.00 9.93
N LYS A 136 -0.07 -16.20 10.09
CA LYS A 136 0.89 -16.80 9.14
C LYS A 136 0.39 -16.86 7.70
N ASN A 137 -0.90 -17.08 7.48
CA ASN A 137 -1.44 -17.32 6.14
C ASN A 137 -1.42 -16.07 5.24
N VAL A 138 -1.29 -14.88 5.82
CA VAL A 138 -1.26 -13.60 5.09
C VAL A 138 0.12 -12.93 5.10
N VAL A 139 1.16 -13.60 5.61
CA VAL A 139 2.54 -13.12 5.55
C VAL A 139 3.03 -13.11 4.10
N ILE A 140 3.47 -11.94 3.63
CA ILE A 140 4.01 -11.73 2.28
C ILE A 140 5.40 -11.09 2.35
N LEU A 141 6.22 -11.28 1.31
CA LEU A 141 7.49 -10.59 1.07
C LEU A 141 8.56 -10.73 2.18
N GLU A 142 8.45 -11.71 3.07
CA GLU A 142 9.37 -11.88 4.21
C GLU A 142 10.82 -11.92 3.76
N ASP A 143 11.17 -12.72 2.76
CA ASP A 143 12.54 -12.85 2.27
C ASP A 143 13.07 -11.55 1.65
N LYS A 144 12.19 -10.79 0.99
CA LYS A 144 12.54 -9.48 0.44
C LYS A 144 12.88 -8.48 1.57
N PHE A 145 12.06 -8.42 2.63
CA PHE A 145 12.36 -7.57 3.78
C PHE A 145 13.65 -7.99 4.48
N LYS A 146 13.88 -9.28 4.69
CA LYS A 146 15.12 -9.81 5.29
C LYS A 146 16.36 -9.45 4.48
N SER A 147 16.26 -9.44 3.15
CA SER A 147 17.42 -9.15 2.29
C SER A 147 17.78 -7.66 2.17
N ALA A 148 16.85 -6.77 2.54
CA ALA A 148 17.00 -5.32 2.40
C ALA A 148 16.87 -4.57 3.73
N SER A 149 17.04 -5.26 4.87
CA SER A 149 17.08 -4.65 6.20
C SER A 149 18.18 -5.26 7.06
N ASP A 150 18.78 -4.45 7.93
CA ASP A 150 19.81 -4.87 8.88
C ASP A 150 19.19 -5.60 10.08
N VAL A 151 17.99 -5.15 10.49
CA VAL A 151 17.18 -5.77 11.54
C VAL A 151 15.74 -5.92 11.05
N MET A 152 15.17 -7.10 11.25
CA MET A 152 13.75 -7.35 10.93
C MET A 152 13.01 -7.96 12.12
N LYS A 153 11.92 -7.32 12.53
CA LYS A 153 10.92 -7.86 13.45
C LYS A 153 9.67 -8.23 12.66
N LEU A 154 9.24 -9.49 12.74
CA LEU A 154 7.98 -9.95 12.16
C LEU A 154 7.04 -10.35 13.29
N VAL A 155 5.87 -9.73 13.33
CA VAL A 155 4.85 -9.98 14.33
C VAL A 155 3.56 -10.49 13.69
N THR A 156 2.82 -11.32 14.43
CA THR A 156 1.45 -11.70 14.08
C THR A 156 0.52 -11.50 15.27
N ASP A 157 -0.69 -11.01 15.02
CA ASP A 157 -1.67 -10.69 16.05
C ASP A 157 -2.01 -11.95 16.88
N ASP A 158 -2.13 -13.10 16.21
CA ASP A 158 -2.50 -14.37 16.82
C ASP A 158 -1.28 -15.19 17.34
N GLY A 159 -0.05 -14.78 17.02
CA GLY A 159 1.17 -15.51 17.39
C GLY A 159 1.43 -16.76 16.57
N SER A 160 0.75 -16.95 15.43
CA SER A 160 0.90 -18.14 14.60
C SER A 160 2.22 -18.18 13.82
N TYR A 161 2.94 -17.03 13.75
CA TYR A 161 4.24 -16.92 13.10
C TYR A 161 4.99 -15.67 13.58
N GLY A 162 6.34 -15.77 13.70
CA GLY A 162 7.15 -14.69 14.25
C GLY A 162 6.86 -14.44 15.74
N GLU A 163 6.94 -13.19 16.16
CA GLU A 163 6.59 -12.79 17.52
C GLU A 163 5.07 -12.52 17.61
N LYS A 164 4.45 -12.83 18.76
CA LYS A 164 3.05 -12.46 19.00
C LYS A 164 2.99 -11.01 19.47
N GLY A 165 2.19 -10.17 18.80
CA GLY A 165 2.00 -8.78 19.21
C GLY A 165 1.66 -7.87 18.04
N LEU A 166 1.67 -6.58 18.33
CA LEU A 166 1.42 -5.52 17.36
C LEU A 166 2.76 -4.91 16.89
N VAL A 167 2.74 -4.29 15.73
CA VAL A 167 3.92 -3.55 15.19
C VAL A 167 4.36 -2.42 16.12
N THR A 168 3.43 -1.81 16.86
CA THR A 168 3.72 -0.77 17.85
C THR A 168 4.55 -1.29 19.03
N ASP A 169 4.30 -2.52 19.46
CA ASP A 169 5.04 -3.13 20.57
C ASP A 169 6.47 -3.44 20.13
N ALA A 170 6.63 -4.05 18.95
CA ALA A 170 7.93 -4.34 18.37
C ALA A 170 8.74 -3.07 18.07
N LEU A 171 8.09 -2.01 17.55
CA LEU A 171 8.72 -0.72 17.33
C LEU A 171 9.17 -0.09 18.65
N LYS A 172 8.30 -0.07 19.64
CA LYS A 172 8.62 0.47 20.98
C LYS A 172 9.81 -0.26 21.59
N GLN A 173 9.85 -1.59 21.50
CA GLN A 173 10.99 -2.38 21.95
C GLN A 173 12.29 -1.95 21.27
N LEU A 174 12.29 -1.79 19.94
CA LEU A 174 13.48 -1.34 19.21
C LEU A 174 13.94 0.05 19.67
N ILE A 175 13.03 0.98 19.93
CA ILE A 175 13.36 2.31 20.45
C ILE A 175 13.96 2.20 21.86
N GLU A 176 13.36 1.42 22.74
CA GLU A 176 13.80 1.21 24.14
C GLU A 176 15.12 0.44 24.21
N GLU A 177 15.50 -0.35 23.22
CA GLU A 177 16.81 -0.97 23.05
C GLU A 177 17.92 0.05 22.74
N GLY A 178 17.58 1.33 22.59
CA GLY A 178 18.51 2.44 22.38
C GLY A 178 18.74 2.81 20.92
N ASN A 179 17.93 2.29 19.99
CA ASN A 179 18.03 2.67 18.60
C ASN A 179 17.51 4.12 18.41
N GLN A 180 18.38 4.97 17.87
CA GLN A 180 18.03 6.33 17.50
C GLN A 180 17.79 6.38 15.99
N TYR A 181 16.54 6.64 15.61
CA TYR A 181 16.12 6.74 14.20
C TYR A 181 16.06 8.20 13.76
N ASP A 182 16.59 8.47 12.56
CA ASP A 182 16.40 9.76 11.90
C ASP A 182 14.93 9.94 11.49
N GLU A 183 14.27 8.83 11.15
CA GLU A 183 12.87 8.83 10.76
C GLU A 183 12.25 7.43 10.83
N ILE A 184 10.96 7.38 11.10
CA ILE A 184 10.14 6.17 11.03
C ILE A 184 9.11 6.34 9.92
N PHE A 185 9.00 5.32 9.05
CA PHE A 185 7.99 5.26 7.99
C PHE A 185 6.94 4.22 8.33
N ALA A 186 5.67 4.62 8.44
CA ALA A 186 4.58 3.69 8.73
C ALA A 186 3.61 3.60 7.56
N ILE A 187 3.41 2.39 7.06
CA ILE A 187 2.63 2.12 5.85
C ILE A 187 1.69 0.92 6.09
N GLY A 188 0.39 1.19 6.10
CA GLY A 188 -0.61 0.16 6.36
C GLY A 188 -1.99 0.72 6.68
N PRO A 189 -2.83 -0.01 7.42
CA PRO A 189 -4.13 0.49 7.86
C PRO A 189 -4.03 1.81 8.62
N ALA A 190 -4.95 2.75 8.38
CA ALA A 190 -4.95 4.08 9.01
C ALA A 190 -4.85 4.01 10.55
N ILE A 191 -5.56 3.05 11.15
CA ILE A 191 -5.51 2.82 12.61
C ILE A 191 -4.11 2.41 13.08
N MET A 192 -3.40 1.58 12.32
CA MET A 192 -2.01 1.19 12.62
C MET A 192 -1.08 2.42 12.55
N MET A 193 -1.17 3.19 11.48
CA MET A 193 -0.36 4.40 11.30
C MET A 193 -0.60 5.42 12.40
N LYS A 194 -1.87 5.62 12.81
CA LYS A 194 -2.25 6.45 13.96
C LYS A 194 -1.53 6.00 15.25
N PHE A 195 -1.53 4.70 15.53
CA PHE A 195 -0.88 4.20 16.74
C PHE A 195 0.65 4.19 16.65
N VAL A 196 1.23 3.97 15.47
CA VAL A 196 2.67 4.14 15.28
C VAL A 196 3.07 5.59 15.56
N SER A 197 2.36 6.58 15.00
CA SER A 197 2.61 8.01 15.25
C SER A 197 2.51 8.35 16.74
N LYS A 198 1.49 7.84 17.44
CA LYS A 198 1.36 8.01 18.90
C LYS A 198 2.49 7.35 19.69
N THR A 199 3.06 6.26 19.19
CA THR A 199 4.18 5.55 19.84
C THR A 199 5.47 6.34 19.71
N THR A 200 5.70 7.02 18.59
CA THR A 200 6.93 7.76 18.30
C THR A 200 6.94 9.18 18.86
N GLU A 201 5.77 9.79 19.03
CA GLU A 201 5.59 11.16 19.52
C GLU A 201 6.32 11.47 20.85
N PRO A 202 6.21 10.62 21.92
CA PRO A 202 6.92 10.88 23.17
C PRO A 202 8.44 10.86 23.07
N TYR A 203 8.97 10.22 22.03
CA TYR A 203 10.41 10.15 21.77
C TYR A 203 10.90 11.25 20.83
N GLY A 204 9.98 12.05 20.27
CA GLY A 204 10.30 13.13 19.32
C GLY A 204 10.91 12.61 18.01
N ILE A 205 10.61 11.38 17.62
CA ILE A 205 11.15 10.77 16.40
C ILE A 205 10.26 11.17 15.22
N PRO A 206 10.78 11.84 14.18
CA PRO A 206 10.03 12.15 12.95
C PRO A 206 9.38 10.88 12.39
N THR A 207 8.10 10.99 12.07
CA THR A 207 7.31 9.82 11.63
C THR A 207 6.49 10.18 10.40
N THR A 208 6.86 9.58 9.28
CA THR A 208 6.12 9.72 8.02
C THR A 208 5.14 8.56 7.85
N VAL A 209 3.93 8.90 7.41
CA VAL A 209 2.84 7.95 7.13
C VAL A 209 2.40 8.06 5.68
N SER A 210 2.22 6.92 5.00
CA SER A 210 1.76 6.91 3.62
C SER A 210 0.25 6.74 3.56
N MET A 211 -0.45 7.82 3.20
CA MET A 211 -1.89 7.93 3.31
C MET A 211 -2.62 7.39 2.09
N SER A 212 -3.67 6.61 2.33
CA SER A 212 -4.51 6.01 1.29
C SER A 212 -5.99 6.40 1.44
N PRO A 213 -6.35 7.68 1.20
CA PRO A 213 -7.74 8.11 1.13
C PRO A 213 -8.38 7.64 -0.18
N ILE A 214 -9.71 7.77 -0.26
CA ILE A 214 -10.45 7.56 -1.51
C ILE A 214 -9.92 8.51 -2.59
N MET A 215 -9.51 7.97 -3.74
CA MET A 215 -9.02 8.74 -4.88
C MET A 215 -9.78 8.34 -6.15
N VAL A 216 -10.12 9.33 -6.97
CA VAL A 216 -10.80 9.13 -8.25
C VAL A 216 -9.93 9.63 -9.40
N ASP A 217 -9.49 10.88 -9.31
CA ASP A 217 -8.77 11.57 -10.36
C ASP A 217 -7.24 11.36 -10.26
N GLY A 218 -6.67 11.56 -9.08
CA GLY A 218 -5.23 11.39 -8.83
C GLY A 218 -4.36 12.60 -9.21
N THR A 219 -4.95 13.71 -9.69
CA THR A 219 -4.24 14.91 -10.19
C THR A 219 -4.56 16.19 -9.43
N GLY A 220 -5.28 16.09 -8.29
CA GLY A 220 -5.62 17.22 -7.45
C GLY A 220 -6.91 17.96 -7.84
N MET A 221 -7.59 17.55 -8.90
CA MET A 221 -8.75 18.28 -9.42
C MET A 221 -10.07 17.97 -8.69
N CYS A 222 -10.31 16.69 -8.36
CA CYS A 222 -11.62 16.28 -7.83
C CYS A 222 -11.79 16.52 -6.31
N GLY A 223 -10.71 16.72 -5.56
CA GLY A 223 -10.73 16.91 -4.11
C GLY A 223 -11.14 15.66 -3.30
N GLY A 224 -11.30 14.50 -3.93
CA GLY A 224 -11.71 13.25 -3.27
C GLY A 224 -10.75 12.79 -2.18
N CYS A 225 -9.44 12.98 -2.42
CA CYS A 225 -8.36 12.53 -1.54
C CYS A 225 -7.93 13.56 -0.48
N ARG A 226 -8.77 14.55 -0.18
CA ARG A 226 -8.46 15.55 0.84
C ARG A 226 -8.39 14.95 2.24
N LEU A 227 -7.47 15.43 3.04
CA LEU A 227 -7.28 15.12 4.45
C LEU A 227 -6.73 16.36 5.17
N THR A 228 -6.86 16.42 6.49
CA THR A 228 -6.30 17.49 7.30
C THR A 228 -4.94 17.09 7.86
N VAL A 229 -3.92 17.92 7.61
CA VAL A 229 -2.55 17.76 8.13
C VAL A 229 -2.09 19.10 8.68
N GLY A 230 -1.70 19.16 9.96
CA GLY A 230 -1.30 20.40 10.62
C GLY A 230 -2.40 21.48 10.63
N GLY A 231 -3.68 21.06 10.64
CA GLY A 231 -4.83 21.97 10.56
C GLY A 231 -5.14 22.51 9.16
N GLU A 232 -4.37 22.12 8.13
CA GLU A 232 -4.58 22.53 6.74
C GLU A 232 -5.13 21.39 5.88
N THR A 233 -5.98 21.73 4.91
CA THR A 233 -6.44 20.74 3.91
C THR A 233 -5.33 20.46 2.92
N LYS A 234 -4.96 19.18 2.80
CA LYS A 234 -4.01 18.65 1.80
C LYS A 234 -4.71 17.64 0.89
N PHE A 235 -4.15 17.42 -0.29
CA PHE A 235 -4.63 16.43 -1.25
C PHE A 235 -3.58 15.34 -1.42
N ALA A 236 -3.86 14.13 -0.92
CA ALA A 236 -2.88 13.05 -0.90
C ALA A 236 -2.30 12.71 -2.29
N CYS A 237 -3.04 12.94 -3.35
CA CYS A 237 -2.59 12.64 -4.71
C CYS A 237 -1.55 13.64 -5.27
N VAL A 238 -1.42 14.84 -4.72
CA VAL A 238 -0.48 15.86 -5.22
C VAL A 238 0.43 16.44 -4.15
N ASP A 239 -0.04 16.49 -2.88
CA ASP A 239 0.77 16.94 -1.74
C ASP A 239 1.52 15.79 -1.06
N GLY A 240 1.00 14.56 -1.19
CA GLY A 240 1.51 13.31 -0.63
C GLY A 240 1.85 12.27 -1.69
N PRO A 241 1.72 10.98 -1.36
CA PRO A 241 0.90 10.40 -0.28
C PRO A 241 1.53 10.41 1.12
N ASP A 242 2.79 10.77 1.23
CA ASP A 242 3.54 10.76 2.49
C ASP A 242 3.36 12.08 3.24
N PHE A 243 3.04 12.00 4.54
CA PHE A 243 2.81 13.14 5.42
C PHE A 243 3.39 12.89 6.82
N ASP A 244 3.62 13.97 7.57
CA ASP A 244 3.97 13.89 8.99
C ASP A 244 2.82 13.24 9.77
N GLY A 245 3.09 12.07 10.33
CA GLY A 245 2.11 11.28 11.07
C GLY A 245 1.65 11.93 12.38
N HIS A 246 2.43 12.86 12.94
CA HIS A 246 2.04 13.60 14.13
C HIS A 246 1.06 14.75 13.83
N GLU A 247 0.96 15.16 12.56
CA GLU A 247 0.08 16.25 12.12
C GLU A 247 -1.20 15.79 11.43
N VAL A 248 -1.29 14.49 11.03
CA VAL A 248 -2.45 13.94 10.32
C VAL A 248 -3.66 13.79 11.25
N ASP A 249 -4.82 14.30 10.83
CA ASP A 249 -6.13 13.95 11.43
C ASP A 249 -6.61 12.58 10.94
N PHE A 250 -6.18 11.55 11.64
CA PHE A 250 -6.57 10.16 11.31
C PHE A 250 -8.07 9.89 11.54
N ASP A 251 -8.71 10.57 12.48
CA ASP A 251 -10.12 10.35 12.78
C ASP A 251 -11.00 10.90 11.65
N GLU A 252 -10.67 12.09 11.13
CA GLU A 252 -11.32 12.60 9.91
C GLU A 252 -11.15 11.62 8.76
N LEU A 253 -9.92 11.18 8.48
CA LEU A 253 -9.65 10.25 7.38
C LEU A 253 -10.45 8.96 7.50
N MET A 254 -10.46 8.32 8.68
CA MET A 254 -11.18 7.06 8.89
C MET A 254 -12.68 7.26 8.70
N ASN A 255 -13.24 8.38 9.17
CA ASN A 255 -14.65 8.72 8.96
C ASN A 255 -14.97 8.92 7.49
N ARG A 256 -14.10 9.62 6.74
CA ARG A 256 -14.28 9.83 5.29
C ARG A 256 -14.20 8.52 4.51
N ASN A 257 -13.25 7.65 4.82
CA ASN A 257 -13.11 6.34 4.18
C ASN A 257 -14.29 5.40 4.52
N ALA A 258 -15.07 5.70 5.55
CA ALA A 258 -16.25 4.92 5.91
C ALA A 258 -17.55 5.33 5.20
N VAL A 259 -17.57 6.48 4.52
CA VAL A 259 -18.80 7.08 3.94
C VAL A 259 -19.50 6.16 2.94
N TYR A 260 -18.76 5.41 2.14
CA TYR A 260 -19.30 4.56 1.07
C TYR A 260 -19.40 3.07 1.44
N ARG A 261 -19.14 2.69 2.69
CA ARG A 261 -19.14 1.26 3.10
C ARG A 261 -20.43 0.51 2.80
N ALA A 262 -21.59 1.18 2.95
CA ALA A 262 -22.88 0.56 2.67
C ALA A 262 -23.07 0.31 1.17
N GLN A 263 -22.69 1.28 0.33
CA GLN A 263 -22.76 1.17 -1.12
C GLN A 263 -21.76 0.12 -1.66
N GLU A 264 -20.56 0.08 -1.09
CA GLU A 264 -19.53 -0.94 -1.41
C GLU A 264 -20.03 -2.36 -1.08
N ALA A 265 -20.69 -2.53 0.07
CA ALA A 265 -21.27 -3.82 0.47
C ALA A 265 -22.39 -4.25 -0.49
N GLU A 266 -23.31 -3.34 -0.84
CA GLU A 266 -24.39 -3.60 -1.81
C GLU A 266 -23.85 -3.96 -3.20
N GLU A 267 -22.84 -3.24 -3.68
CA GLU A 267 -22.23 -3.51 -4.97
C GLU A 267 -21.51 -4.87 -5.00
N LYS A 268 -20.85 -5.23 -3.91
CA LYS A 268 -20.21 -6.55 -3.76
C LYS A 268 -21.22 -7.69 -3.80
N GLU A 269 -22.37 -7.57 -3.11
CA GLU A 269 -23.46 -8.54 -3.16
C GLU A 269 -24.04 -8.65 -4.57
N ARG A 270 -24.26 -7.53 -5.24
CA ARG A 270 -24.78 -7.50 -6.63
C ARG A 270 -23.82 -8.17 -7.60
N HIS A 271 -22.52 -7.95 -7.43
CA HIS A 271 -21.48 -8.56 -8.26
C HIS A 271 -21.43 -10.08 -8.06
N ALA A 272 -21.49 -10.56 -6.82
CA ALA A 272 -21.55 -11.99 -6.49
C ALA A 272 -22.77 -12.66 -7.11
N CYS A 273 -23.96 -12.07 -6.97
CA CYS A 273 -25.19 -12.58 -7.56
C CYS A 273 -25.12 -12.67 -9.10
N ARG A 274 -24.49 -11.70 -9.77
CA ARG A 274 -24.32 -11.71 -11.23
C ARG A 274 -23.34 -12.79 -11.69
N LEU A 275 -22.27 -13.05 -10.93
CA LEU A 275 -21.34 -14.13 -11.22
C LEU A 275 -21.99 -15.50 -11.07
N ASP A 276 -22.83 -15.72 -10.06
CA ASP A 276 -23.59 -16.94 -9.85
C ASP A 276 -24.59 -17.17 -11.00
N GLN A 277 -25.26 -16.14 -11.48
CA GLN A 277 -26.14 -16.23 -12.65
C GLN A 277 -25.39 -16.61 -13.92
N LEU A 278 -24.25 -15.98 -14.20
CA LEU A 278 -23.41 -16.31 -15.35
C LEU A 278 -22.84 -17.75 -15.27
N ALA A 279 -22.48 -18.21 -14.07
CA ALA A 279 -22.02 -19.58 -13.86
C ALA A 279 -23.14 -20.61 -14.13
N HIS A 280 -24.38 -20.33 -13.73
CA HIS A 280 -25.54 -21.18 -14.06
C HIS A 280 -25.83 -21.18 -15.55
N GLU A 281 -25.81 -20.05 -16.23
CA GLU A 281 -26.03 -19.96 -17.69
C GLU A 281 -24.95 -20.74 -18.48
N MET A 282 -23.70 -20.78 -18.00
CA MET A 282 -22.61 -21.54 -18.61
C MET A 282 -22.70 -23.05 -18.36
N MET A 283 -23.39 -23.49 -17.32
CA MET A 283 -23.58 -24.92 -17.00
C MET A 283 -24.79 -25.51 -17.74
N ASP A 284 -25.73 -24.69 -18.23
CA ASP A 284 -26.92 -25.07 -18.96
C ASP A 284 -26.71 -25.14 -20.51
N HIS A 285 -25.48 -24.89 -20.98
CA HIS A 285 -25.05 -24.99 -22.37
C HIS A 285 -23.88 -25.98 -22.52
#